data_01e31e785d2849f0b411860ec9bfdffd
#
_entry.id   01e31e785d2849f0b411860ec9bfdffd
#
_cell.length_a   1.000
_cell.length_b   1.000
_cell.length_c   1.000
_cell.angle_alpha   90.00
_cell.angle_beta   90.00
_cell.angle_gamma   90.00
#
_symmetry.space_group_name_H-M   'P 1'
#
loop_
_entity.id
_entity.type
_entity.pdbx_description
1 polymer ?
#
loop_
_entity_poly.entity_id
_entity_poly.type
_entity_poly.pdbx_seq_one_letter_code
_entity_poly.pdbx_strand_id
1 'polypeptide(L)'
;MPRRAARRRPLPARLIALLPALLPGILPALLALLLLVLPPLAGAQPSPLTVNSTPAPGGGTTWSVPVQTLLMFSALSFLPAILLLMTSFTRIIIVLSLLRQALGLQTTPPNQVLIGMALFLTLFVMGPTLEKIYQEAYKPYSEQKISFDDALDKGAGPLRGFMIRQTRGHDLEQFARMARLDAEVAPPEMPLRVLIPAFVTSELKTAFQAGFMVFVPFLIIDLIVASVLMSMGMMMLSPVLVALPFKLMLFVLADGW
;
A
#
# COMPACT_ATOMS: atom_id res chain seq x y z
N MET A 1 -5.31 -42.53 -38.43
CA MET A 1 -4.87 -42.80 -37.04
C MET A 1 -5.91 -42.24 -36.07
N PRO A 2 -6.67 -43.05 -35.34
CA PRO A 2 -7.69 -42.57 -34.44
C PRO A 2 -7.15 -42.21 -33.08
N ARG A 3 -7.54 -41.03 -32.58
CA ARG A 3 -7.22 -40.50 -31.24
C ARG A 3 -7.90 -41.37 -30.17
N ARG A 4 -7.09 -41.96 -29.28
CA ARG A 4 -7.56 -42.65 -28.07
C ARG A 4 -8.14 -41.67 -27.07
N ALA A 5 -9.46 -41.74 -26.90
CA ALA A 5 -10.19 -41.05 -25.81
C ALA A 5 -9.80 -41.69 -24.45
N ALA A 6 -9.25 -40.92 -23.55
CA ALA A 6 -8.96 -41.36 -22.19
C ALA A 6 -10.29 -41.60 -21.43
N ARG A 7 -10.62 -42.87 -21.19
CA ARG A 7 -11.71 -43.31 -20.33
C ARG A 7 -11.46 -42.85 -18.88
N ARG A 8 -12.17 -41.85 -18.43
CA ARG A 8 -12.25 -41.53 -17.00
C ARG A 8 -12.98 -42.67 -16.30
N ARG A 9 -12.29 -43.38 -15.39
CA ARG A 9 -12.90 -44.42 -14.54
C ARG A 9 -13.90 -43.73 -13.60
N PRO A 10 -15.16 -44.15 -13.52
CA PRO A 10 -16.10 -43.64 -12.54
C PRO A 10 -15.68 -44.11 -11.14
N LEU A 11 -15.68 -43.18 -10.17
CA LEU A 11 -15.47 -43.50 -8.75
C LEU A 11 -16.48 -44.55 -8.28
N PRO A 12 -16.10 -45.53 -7.45
CA PRO A 12 -16.97 -46.60 -7.06
C PRO A 12 -18.17 -46.05 -6.28
N ALA A 13 -19.37 -46.38 -6.75
CA ALA A 13 -20.67 -45.89 -6.20
C ALA A 13 -20.84 -46.15 -4.68
N ARG A 14 -20.03 -47.06 -4.09
CA ARG A 14 -19.98 -47.32 -2.64
C ARG A 14 -19.39 -46.18 -1.81
N LEU A 15 -18.56 -45.27 -2.38
CA LEU A 15 -17.99 -44.11 -1.68
C LEU A 15 -19.03 -42.97 -1.58
N ILE A 16 -19.91 -42.84 -2.56
CA ILE A 16 -20.96 -41.79 -2.58
C ILE A 16 -22.10 -42.15 -1.60
N ALA A 17 -22.35 -43.43 -1.35
CA ALA A 17 -23.40 -43.88 -0.45
C ALA A 17 -23.02 -43.73 1.04
N LEU A 18 -21.73 -43.61 1.38
CA LEU A 18 -21.25 -43.41 2.77
C LEU A 18 -21.24 -41.93 3.21
N LEU A 19 -21.30 -41.00 2.28
CA LEU A 19 -21.28 -39.56 2.60
C LEU A 19 -22.47 -39.09 3.45
N PRO A 20 -23.75 -39.49 3.17
CA PRO A 20 -24.89 -39.05 3.99
C PRO A 20 -24.97 -39.71 5.36
N ALA A 21 -24.29 -40.84 5.59
CA ALA A 21 -24.27 -41.54 6.88
C ALA A 21 -23.21 -40.94 7.86
N LEU A 22 -22.16 -40.29 7.35
CA LEU A 22 -21.12 -39.69 8.17
C LEU A 22 -21.39 -38.20 8.52
N LEU A 23 -22.20 -37.50 7.71
CA LEU A 23 -22.53 -36.09 7.95
C LEU A 23 -23.19 -35.78 9.30
N PRO A 24 -24.18 -36.55 9.82
CA PRO A 24 -24.83 -36.23 11.07
C PRO A 24 -23.93 -36.41 12.31
N GLY A 25 -22.83 -37.15 12.21
CA GLY A 25 -21.85 -37.32 13.31
C GLY A 25 -20.69 -36.29 13.26
N ILE A 26 -20.25 -35.91 12.09
CA ILE A 26 -19.08 -35.05 11.92
C ILE A 26 -19.46 -33.56 12.13
N LEU A 27 -20.62 -33.15 11.67
CA LEU A 27 -21.09 -31.76 11.78
C LEU A 27 -21.24 -31.29 13.24
N PRO A 28 -21.91 -32.05 14.15
CA PRO A 28 -21.98 -31.67 15.58
C PRO A 28 -20.62 -31.78 16.27
N ALA A 29 -19.74 -32.72 15.89
CA ALA A 29 -18.40 -32.81 16.45
C ALA A 29 -17.52 -31.64 16.05
N LEU A 30 -17.58 -31.19 14.78
CA LEU A 30 -16.91 -29.96 14.31
C LEU A 30 -17.48 -28.70 14.95
N LEU A 31 -18.80 -28.64 15.14
CA LEU A 31 -19.45 -27.52 15.84
C LEU A 31 -19.06 -27.48 17.31
N ALA A 32 -19.01 -28.65 17.99
CA ALA A 32 -18.56 -28.74 19.37
C ALA A 32 -17.08 -28.40 19.52
N LEU A 33 -16.23 -28.82 18.58
CA LEU A 33 -14.80 -28.45 18.56
C LEU A 33 -14.63 -26.94 18.28
N LEU A 34 -15.43 -26.37 17.41
CA LEU A 34 -15.43 -24.91 17.13
C LEU A 34 -15.87 -24.12 18.36
N LEU A 35 -16.89 -24.61 19.09
CA LEU A 35 -17.36 -24.00 20.35
C LEU A 35 -16.36 -24.19 21.50
N LEU A 36 -15.52 -25.22 21.48
CA LEU A 36 -14.47 -25.46 22.48
C LEU A 36 -13.22 -24.61 22.22
N VAL A 37 -12.93 -24.27 20.94
CA VAL A 37 -11.80 -23.43 20.53
C VAL A 37 -12.15 -21.93 20.62
N LEU A 38 -13.43 -21.58 20.55
CA LEU A 38 -13.87 -20.23 20.86
C LEU A 38 -13.75 -20.01 22.36
N PRO A 39 -12.92 -19.09 22.86
CA PRO A 39 -12.93 -18.75 24.26
C PRO A 39 -14.36 -18.36 24.63
N PRO A 40 -14.85 -18.78 25.83
CA PRO A 40 -16.23 -18.49 26.23
C PRO A 40 -16.42 -16.96 26.16
N LEU A 41 -17.29 -16.51 25.28
CA LEU A 41 -17.81 -15.13 25.23
C LEU A 41 -18.67 -14.82 26.45
N ALA A 42 -18.51 -15.64 27.54
CA ALA A 42 -19.19 -15.47 28.80
C ALA A 42 -18.49 -14.33 29.56
N GLY A 43 -19.06 -13.17 29.53
CA GLY A 43 -18.86 -12.14 30.53
C GLY A 43 -17.99 -10.93 30.19
N ALA A 44 -17.65 -10.68 28.95
CA ALA A 44 -17.30 -9.31 28.58
C ALA A 44 -18.57 -8.46 28.51
N GLN A 45 -19.07 -8.07 29.69
CA GLN A 45 -19.97 -6.92 29.73
C GLN A 45 -19.19 -5.78 29.03
N PRO A 46 -19.78 -5.12 28.02
CA PRO A 46 -19.18 -3.88 27.49
C PRO A 46 -19.21 -2.91 28.68
N SER A 47 -18.09 -2.80 29.41
CA SER A 47 -17.92 -1.69 30.32
C SER A 47 -18.04 -0.45 29.45
N PRO A 48 -19.04 0.44 29.70
CA PRO A 48 -19.11 1.68 28.94
C PRO A 48 -17.75 2.33 29.07
N LEU A 49 -17.20 2.82 27.95
CA LEU A 49 -15.94 3.58 27.90
C LEU A 49 -16.11 4.84 28.75
N THR A 50 -16.09 4.66 30.06
CA THR A 50 -16.08 5.77 31.01
C THR A 50 -14.65 6.29 30.98
N VAL A 51 -14.44 7.42 30.30
CA VAL A 51 -13.23 8.22 30.40
C VAL A 51 -13.21 8.80 31.81
N ASN A 52 -12.78 8.02 32.78
CA ASN A 52 -12.50 8.52 34.11
C ASN A 52 -11.12 9.17 34.09
N SER A 53 -11.09 10.46 33.82
CA SER A 53 -9.92 11.28 34.09
C SER A 53 -9.87 11.54 35.60
N THR A 54 -9.07 10.80 36.34
CA THR A 54 -8.72 11.18 37.71
C THR A 54 -7.54 12.13 37.65
N PRO A 55 -7.66 13.31 38.29
CA PRO A 55 -6.52 14.23 38.39
C PRO A 55 -5.41 13.57 39.19
N ALA A 56 -4.22 13.46 38.58
CA ALA A 56 -3.03 12.99 39.30
C ALA A 56 -2.51 14.08 40.23
N PRO A 57 -1.98 13.73 41.42
CA PRO A 57 -1.28 14.67 42.28
C PRO A 57 -0.01 15.14 41.55
N GLY A 58 -0.08 16.30 40.91
CA GLY A 58 1.00 16.87 40.08
C GLY A 58 0.52 17.54 38.79
N GLY A 59 -0.80 17.64 38.55
CA GLY A 59 -1.38 18.42 37.44
C GLY A 59 -1.46 17.66 36.10
N GLY A 60 -1.26 16.34 36.06
CA GLY A 60 -1.44 15.49 34.90
C GLY A 60 -2.78 14.76 34.92
N THR A 61 -3.34 14.43 33.75
CA THR A 61 -4.53 13.58 33.60
C THR A 61 -4.10 12.13 33.44
N THR A 62 -4.48 11.25 34.35
CA THR A 62 -4.30 9.80 34.21
C THR A 62 -5.43 9.23 33.36
N TRP A 63 -5.10 8.65 32.23
CA TRP A 63 -6.04 7.96 31.35
C TRP A 63 -6.26 6.53 31.84
N SER A 64 -7.49 6.05 31.81
CA SER A 64 -7.76 4.66 32.15
C SER A 64 -7.07 3.70 31.17
N VAL A 65 -6.58 2.55 31.67
CA VAL A 65 -5.90 1.51 30.88
C VAL A 65 -6.65 1.15 29.57
N PRO A 66 -7.99 1.05 29.54
CA PRO A 66 -8.71 0.77 28.28
C PRO A 66 -8.54 1.84 27.20
N VAL A 67 -8.50 3.11 27.58
CA VAL A 67 -8.31 4.23 26.63
C VAL A 67 -6.88 4.25 26.09
N GLN A 68 -5.89 4.02 26.95
CA GLN A 68 -4.48 3.90 26.52
C GLN A 68 -4.30 2.74 25.54
N THR A 69 -4.88 1.60 25.82
CA THR A 69 -4.83 0.42 24.96
C THR A 69 -5.48 0.70 23.60
N LEU A 70 -6.65 1.33 23.59
CA LEU A 70 -7.35 1.71 22.36
C LEU A 70 -6.51 2.69 21.52
N LEU A 71 -5.92 3.70 22.15
CA LEU A 71 -5.05 4.66 21.47
C LEU A 71 -3.80 3.97 20.90
N MET A 72 -3.20 3.05 21.67
CA MET A 72 -2.02 2.29 21.21
C MET A 72 -2.36 1.41 20.01
N PHE A 73 -3.46 0.65 20.03
CA PHE A 73 -3.88 -0.17 18.89
C PHE A 73 -4.25 0.69 17.69
N SER A 74 -4.93 1.82 17.90
CA SER A 74 -5.23 2.77 16.85
C SER A 74 -3.94 3.33 16.21
N ALA A 75 -2.99 3.79 17.02
CA ALA A 75 -1.71 4.29 16.53
C ALA A 75 -0.93 3.20 15.76
N LEU A 76 -0.90 1.97 16.29
CA LEU A 76 -0.22 0.84 15.66
C LEU A 76 -0.85 0.47 14.31
N SER A 77 -2.17 0.62 14.13
CA SER A 77 -2.84 0.33 12.86
C SER A 77 -2.49 1.34 11.75
N PHE A 78 -2.12 2.58 12.09
CA PHE A 78 -1.66 3.59 11.12
C PHE A 78 -0.17 3.50 10.79
N LEU A 79 0.63 2.83 11.62
CA LEU A 79 2.08 2.75 11.46
C LEU A 79 2.51 2.22 10.08
N PRO A 80 1.97 1.11 9.55
CA PRO A 80 2.34 0.60 8.24
C PRO A 80 2.05 1.61 7.11
N ALA A 81 0.94 2.34 7.19
CA ALA A 81 0.58 3.34 6.20
C ALA A 81 1.57 4.52 6.22
N ILE A 82 1.94 5.00 7.40
CA ILE A 82 2.93 6.09 7.57
C ILE A 82 4.28 5.65 7.01
N LEU A 83 4.74 4.44 7.31
CA LEU A 83 6.01 3.91 6.81
C LEU A 83 6.00 3.83 5.27
N LEU A 84 4.92 3.35 4.65
CA LEU A 84 4.80 3.33 3.19
C LEU A 84 4.84 4.73 2.58
N LEU A 85 4.21 5.73 3.23
CA LEU A 85 4.25 7.12 2.79
C LEU A 85 5.66 7.75 2.86
N MET A 86 6.56 7.23 3.73
CA MET A 86 7.94 7.69 3.83
C MET A 86 8.88 7.01 2.82
N THR A 87 8.35 6.18 1.92
CA THR A 87 9.10 5.47 0.89
C THR A 87 8.71 5.94 -0.51
N SER A 88 9.35 5.39 -1.56
CA SER A 88 8.98 5.64 -2.97
C SER A 88 7.67 4.98 -3.39
N PHE A 89 6.98 4.24 -2.53
CA PHE A 89 5.76 3.49 -2.83
C PHE A 89 4.68 4.36 -3.46
N THR A 90 4.42 5.54 -2.89
CA THR A 90 3.38 6.47 -3.36
C THR A 90 3.62 6.90 -4.81
N ARG A 91 4.85 7.23 -5.17
CA ARG A 91 5.21 7.59 -6.55
C ARG A 91 4.97 6.42 -7.50
N ILE A 92 5.47 5.24 -7.16
CA ILE A 92 5.42 4.06 -8.02
C ILE A 92 3.98 3.63 -8.26
N ILE A 93 3.16 3.51 -7.21
CA ILE A 93 1.78 3.05 -7.36
C ILE A 93 0.93 4.02 -8.19
N ILE A 94 1.14 5.33 -8.07
CA ILE A 94 0.42 6.32 -8.85
C ILE A 94 0.83 6.24 -10.33
N VAL A 95 2.13 6.18 -10.62
CA VAL A 95 2.61 6.06 -12.01
C VAL A 95 2.09 4.79 -12.67
N LEU A 96 2.16 3.64 -11.99
CA LEU A 96 1.62 2.37 -12.52
C LEU A 96 0.09 2.44 -12.74
N SER A 97 -0.64 3.11 -11.85
CA SER A 97 -2.09 3.29 -11.98
C SER A 97 -2.43 4.20 -13.18
N LEU A 98 -1.68 5.28 -13.37
CA LEU A 98 -1.85 6.19 -14.51
C LEU A 98 -1.47 5.52 -15.82
N LEU A 99 -0.41 4.71 -15.85
CA LEU A 99 -0.03 3.91 -17.02
C LEU A 99 -1.14 2.94 -17.42
N ARG A 100 -1.72 2.20 -16.46
CA ARG A 100 -2.87 1.31 -16.72
C ARG A 100 -4.04 2.06 -17.32
N GLN A 101 -4.36 3.24 -16.79
CA GLN A 101 -5.44 4.09 -17.32
C GLN A 101 -5.12 4.62 -18.72
N ALA A 102 -3.88 5.04 -18.96
CA ALA A 102 -3.43 5.54 -20.27
C ALA A 102 -3.60 4.49 -21.37
N LEU A 103 -3.29 3.22 -21.06
CA LEU A 103 -3.50 2.09 -21.95
C LEU A 103 -4.99 1.76 -22.19
N GLY A 104 -5.94 2.37 -21.47
CA GLY A 104 -7.36 2.08 -21.58
C GLY A 104 -7.79 0.80 -20.86
N LEU A 105 -6.92 0.22 -20.05
CA LEU A 105 -7.17 -1.01 -19.29
C LEU A 105 -7.88 -0.65 -17.97
N GLN A 106 -9.19 -0.93 -17.89
CA GLN A 106 -10.01 -0.55 -16.72
C GLN A 106 -9.83 -1.49 -15.53
N THR A 107 -9.71 -2.80 -15.78
CA THR A 107 -9.70 -3.84 -14.74
C THR A 107 -8.48 -4.73 -14.74
N THR A 108 -7.67 -4.73 -15.81
CA THR A 108 -6.49 -5.59 -15.98
C THR A 108 -5.23 -4.73 -16.10
N PRO A 109 -4.15 -5.00 -15.34
CA PRO A 109 -4.05 -5.98 -14.24
C PRO A 109 -4.87 -5.56 -13.00
N PRO A 110 -5.29 -6.52 -12.14
CA PRO A 110 -5.99 -6.24 -10.88
C PRO A 110 -5.17 -5.33 -9.96
N ASN A 111 -5.85 -4.57 -9.10
CA ASN A 111 -5.18 -3.64 -8.17
C ASN A 111 -4.15 -4.34 -7.27
N GLN A 112 -4.42 -5.59 -6.83
CA GLN A 112 -3.49 -6.35 -6.01
C GLN A 112 -2.15 -6.60 -6.71
N VAL A 113 -2.17 -6.85 -8.04
CA VAL A 113 -0.94 -7.04 -8.84
C VAL A 113 -0.15 -5.73 -8.90
N LEU A 114 -0.82 -4.60 -9.12
CA LEU A 114 -0.16 -3.28 -9.12
C LEU A 114 0.44 -2.95 -7.76
N ILE A 115 -0.28 -3.23 -6.68
CA ILE A 115 0.24 -3.03 -5.31
C ILE A 115 1.45 -3.93 -5.07
N GLY A 116 1.38 -5.21 -5.45
CA GLY A 116 2.49 -6.15 -5.33
C GLY A 116 3.73 -5.69 -6.09
N MET A 117 3.56 -5.26 -7.35
CA MET A 117 4.66 -4.68 -8.16
C MET A 117 5.22 -3.41 -7.52
N ALA A 118 4.35 -2.50 -7.07
CA ALA A 118 4.77 -1.27 -6.43
C ALA A 118 5.57 -1.53 -5.14
N LEU A 119 5.16 -2.51 -4.33
CA LEU A 119 5.90 -2.92 -3.14
C LEU A 119 7.26 -3.51 -3.49
N PHE A 120 7.32 -4.41 -4.49
CA PHE A 120 8.57 -5.01 -4.94
C PHE A 120 9.57 -3.97 -5.46
N LEU A 121 9.10 -3.06 -6.32
CA LEU A 121 9.92 -1.96 -6.83
C LEU A 121 10.34 -1.00 -5.71
N THR A 122 9.47 -0.75 -4.74
CA THR A 122 9.79 0.06 -3.56
C THR A 122 10.93 -0.56 -2.77
N LEU A 123 10.87 -1.87 -2.48
CA LEU A 123 11.93 -2.58 -1.77
C LEU A 123 13.26 -2.50 -2.54
N PHE A 124 13.22 -2.61 -3.87
CA PHE A 124 14.39 -2.47 -4.70
C PHE A 124 15.01 -1.06 -4.62
N VAL A 125 14.19 -0.02 -4.79
CA VAL A 125 14.63 1.39 -4.71
C VAL A 125 15.13 1.75 -3.31
N MET A 126 14.46 1.24 -2.27
CA MET A 126 14.81 1.48 -0.87
C MET A 126 15.96 0.60 -0.38
N GLY A 127 16.40 -0.39 -1.15
CA GLY A 127 17.44 -1.34 -0.76
C GLY A 127 18.66 -0.70 -0.07
N PRO A 128 19.32 0.31 -0.66
CA PRO A 128 20.46 0.96 -0.04
C PRO A 128 20.14 1.67 1.29
N THR A 129 18.91 2.20 1.41
CA THR A 129 18.45 2.86 2.65
C THR A 129 18.14 1.83 3.73
N LEU A 130 17.49 0.73 3.38
CA LEU A 130 17.19 -0.37 4.29
C LEU A 130 18.46 -1.04 4.79
N GLU A 131 19.45 -1.23 3.92
CA GLU A 131 20.74 -1.78 4.30
C GLU A 131 21.44 -0.90 5.37
N LYS A 132 21.41 0.42 5.18
CA LYS A 132 21.94 1.35 6.19
C LYS A 132 21.21 1.25 7.51
N ILE A 133 19.87 1.20 7.49
CA ILE A 133 19.07 1.03 8.71
C ILE A 133 19.44 -0.30 9.40
N TYR A 134 19.60 -1.36 8.64
CA TYR A 134 20.01 -2.65 9.19
C TYR A 134 21.37 -2.60 9.88
N GLN A 135 22.37 -1.99 9.24
CA GLN A 135 23.74 -1.93 9.76
C GLN A 135 23.90 -0.94 10.93
N GLU A 136 23.25 0.22 10.84
CA GLU A 136 23.45 1.32 11.79
C GLU A 136 22.51 1.25 13.01
N ALA A 137 21.32 0.64 12.85
CA ALA A 137 20.30 0.58 13.89
C ALA A 137 19.98 -0.85 14.34
N TYR A 138 19.50 -1.70 13.43
CA TYR A 138 18.98 -3.01 13.80
C TYR A 138 20.07 -3.95 14.32
N LYS A 139 21.19 -4.07 13.63
CA LYS A 139 22.29 -4.97 14.00
C LYS A 139 22.91 -4.61 15.35
N PRO A 140 23.29 -3.34 15.63
CA PRO A 140 23.78 -2.97 16.95
C PRO A 140 22.76 -3.15 18.08
N TYR A 141 21.46 -2.94 17.79
CA TYR A 141 20.39 -3.21 18.74
C TYR A 141 20.25 -4.71 19.04
N SER A 142 20.26 -5.57 18.02
CA SER A 142 20.19 -7.03 18.19
C SER A 142 21.39 -7.60 18.95
N GLU A 143 22.56 -6.96 18.83
CA GLU A 143 23.78 -7.28 19.57
C GLU A 143 23.81 -6.62 20.97
N GLN A 144 22.72 -5.97 21.40
CA GLN A 144 22.58 -5.28 22.70
C GLN A 144 23.63 -4.18 22.93
N LYS A 145 24.17 -3.59 21.88
CA LYS A 145 25.18 -2.52 21.95
C LYS A 145 24.58 -1.13 22.11
N ILE A 146 23.31 -0.96 21.73
CA ILE A 146 22.58 0.30 21.82
C ILE A 146 21.20 0.07 22.41
N SER A 147 20.61 1.12 23.00
CA SER A 147 19.25 1.12 23.49
C SER A 147 18.22 1.12 22.34
N PHE A 148 16.96 0.84 22.68
CA PHE A 148 15.87 0.92 21.69
C PHE A 148 15.69 2.34 21.14
N ASP A 149 15.80 3.35 22.04
CA ASP A 149 15.67 4.76 21.65
C ASP A 149 16.80 5.19 20.72
N ASP A 150 18.05 4.80 21.00
CA ASP A 150 19.19 5.04 20.12
C ASP A 150 19.02 4.35 18.74
N ALA A 151 18.45 3.14 18.74
CA ALA A 151 18.19 2.42 17.50
C ALA A 151 17.14 3.11 16.65
N LEU A 152 16.07 3.67 17.25
CA LEU A 152 15.07 4.47 16.54
C LEU A 152 15.69 5.73 15.92
N ASP A 153 16.50 6.46 16.68
CA ASP A 153 17.14 7.69 16.21
C ASP A 153 18.13 7.40 15.06
N LYS A 154 18.96 6.35 15.21
CA LYS A 154 19.87 5.92 14.14
C LYS A 154 19.14 5.40 12.91
N GLY A 155 18.02 4.69 13.08
CA GLY A 155 17.19 4.22 11.97
C GLY A 155 16.45 5.33 11.23
N ALA A 156 16.08 6.41 11.93
CA ALA A 156 15.45 7.57 11.33
C ALA A 156 16.40 8.36 10.42
N GLY A 157 17.72 8.34 10.68
CA GLY A 157 18.73 9.07 9.91
C GLY A 157 18.74 8.72 8.42
N PRO A 158 18.93 7.46 8.02
CA PRO A 158 18.91 7.04 6.62
C PRO A 158 17.58 7.33 5.90
N LEU A 159 16.42 7.18 6.58
CA LEU A 159 15.12 7.55 6.05
C LEU A 159 15.01 9.05 5.80
N ARG A 160 15.43 9.87 6.77
CA ARG A 160 15.48 11.32 6.62
C ARG A 160 16.35 11.71 5.41
N GLY A 161 17.55 11.13 5.31
CA GLY A 161 18.44 11.37 4.19
C GLY A 161 17.84 10.96 2.84
N PHE A 162 17.07 9.88 2.78
CA PHE A 162 16.33 9.49 1.59
C PHE A 162 15.26 10.53 1.23
N MET A 163 14.40 10.90 2.18
CA MET A 163 13.32 11.85 1.94
C MET A 163 13.85 13.22 1.50
N ILE A 164 14.92 13.74 2.12
CA ILE A 164 15.52 15.03 1.73
C ILE A 164 15.99 15.00 0.29
N ARG A 165 16.68 13.94 -0.15
CA ARG A 165 17.17 13.83 -1.53
C ARG A 165 16.07 13.76 -2.58
N GLN A 166 14.89 13.25 -2.20
CA GLN A 166 13.75 13.10 -3.10
C GLN A 166 12.78 14.30 -3.05
N THR A 167 12.84 15.11 -1.99
CA THR A 167 11.98 16.28 -1.83
C THR A 167 12.54 17.45 -2.65
N ARG A 168 11.67 18.15 -3.39
CA ARG A 168 12.04 19.37 -4.10
C ARG A 168 12.30 20.50 -3.11
N GLY A 169 13.34 21.29 -3.32
CA GLY A 169 13.69 22.41 -2.46
C GLY A 169 12.52 23.36 -2.20
N HIS A 170 11.79 23.74 -3.26
CA HIS A 170 10.61 24.59 -3.14
C HIS A 170 9.51 24.01 -2.22
N ASP A 171 9.25 22.72 -2.30
CA ASP A 171 8.23 22.08 -1.44
C ASP A 171 8.71 22.05 0.02
N LEU A 172 9.99 21.76 0.23
CA LEU A 172 10.59 21.77 1.56
C LEU A 172 10.50 23.16 2.21
N GLU A 173 10.88 24.22 1.47
CA GLU A 173 10.78 25.61 1.91
C GLU A 173 9.34 26.04 2.20
N GLN A 174 8.40 25.60 1.37
CA GLN A 174 6.99 25.93 1.57
C GLN A 174 6.48 25.37 2.91
N PHE A 175 6.76 24.10 3.20
CA PHE A 175 6.35 23.47 4.46
C PHE A 175 7.13 24.02 5.67
N ALA A 176 8.41 24.39 5.51
CA ALA A 176 9.18 25.07 6.54
C ALA A 176 8.57 26.41 6.93
N ARG A 177 8.18 27.22 5.93
CA ARG A 177 7.48 28.51 6.16
C ARG A 177 6.13 28.31 6.84
N MET A 178 5.35 27.32 6.42
CA MET A 178 4.05 27.00 7.07
C MET A 178 4.22 26.58 8.52
N ALA A 179 5.32 25.89 8.83
CA ALA A 179 5.68 25.47 10.19
C ALA A 179 6.34 26.59 11.02
N ARG A 180 6.52 27.80 10.44
CA ARG A 180 7.21 28.95 11.06
C ARG A 180 8.61 28.57 11.56
N LEU A 181 9.32 27.74 10.81
CA LEU A 181 10.73 27.49 11.08
C LEU A 181 11.57 28.64 10.55
N ASP A 182 12.66 28.95 11.24
CA ASP A 182 13.63 29.93 10.79
C ASP A 182 14.21 29.53 9.43
N ALA A 183 14.42 30.51 8.57
CA ALA A 183 14.89 30.29 7.20
C ALA A 183 16.30 29.65 7.12
N GLU A 184 17.01 29.57 8.24
CA GLU A 184 18.39 29.06 8.35
C GLU A 184 18.47 27.56 8.70
N VAL A 185 17.31 26.88 8.93
CA VAL A 185 17.37 25.43 9.27
C VAL A 185 17.84 24.63 8.07
N ALA A 186 19.04 24.07 8.19
CA ALA A 186 19.61 23.23 7.15
C ALA A 186 18.73 21.99 6.89
N PRO A 187 18.58 21.53 5.61
CA PRO A 187 17.76 20.39 5.29
C PRO A 187 17.99 19.12 6.15
N PRO A 188 19.23 18.79 6.55
CA PRO A 188 19.47 17.62 7.41
C PRO A 188 18.87 17.74 8.81
N GLU A 189 18.68 18.95 9.32
CA GLU A 189 18.16 19.23 10.65
C GLU A 189 16.64 19.44 10.67
N MET A 190 15.99 19.40 9.49
CA MET A 190 14.56 19.60 9.36
C MET A 190 13.77 18.58 10.20
N PRO A 191 12.82 19.02 11.05
CA PRO A 191 12.00 18.11 11.84
C PRO A 191 11.17 17.18 10.94
N LEU A 192 11.03 15.91 11.31
CA LEU A 192 10.25 14.92 10.53
C LEU A 192 8.80 15.35 10.32
N ARG A 193 8.20 16.07 11.28
CA ARG A 193 6.84 16.62 11.17
C ARG A 193 6.65 17.58 9.99
N VAL A 194 7.74 18.19 9.50
CA VAL A 194 7.75 19.09 8.33
C VAL A 194 8.22 18.34 7.10
N LEU A 195 9.24 17.51 7.25
CA LEU A 195 9.84 16.76 6.14
C LEU A 195 8.89 15.73 5.54
N ILE A 196 8.13 14.98 6.36
CA ILE A 196 7.22 13.94 5.86
C ILE A 196 6.15 14.53 4.94
N PRO A 197 5.36 15.56 5.33
CA PRO A 197 4.36 16.12 4.43
C PRO A 197 4.98 16.81 3.20
N ALA A 198 6.14 17.47 3.34
CA ALA A 198 6.87 18.03 2.21
C ALA A 198 7.28 16.94 1.21
N PHE A 199 7.83 15.85 1.69
CA PHE A 199 8.23 14.68 0.89
C PHE A 199 7.02 14.07 0.16
N VAL A 200 5.93 13.76 0.89
CA VAL A 200 4.72 13.16 0.29
C VAL A 200 4.15 14.06 -0.81
N THR A 201 4.06 15.37 -0.57
CA THR A 201 3.59 16.34 -1.57
C THR A 201 4.52 16.38 -2.80
N SER A 202 5.82 16.36 -2.60
CA SER A 202 6.81 16.32 -3.67
C SER A 202 6.73 15.02 -4.47
N GLU A 203 6.54 13.88 -3.82
CA GLU A 203 6.33 12.57 -4.45
C GLU A 203 5.05 12.55 -5.31
N LEU A 204 3.95 13.09 -4.77
CA LEU A 204 2.68 13.22 -5.51
C LEU A 204 2.86 14.09 -6.77
N LYS A 205 3.45 15.27 -6.64
CA LYS A 205 3.73 16.14 -7.80
C LYS A 205 4.57 15.44 -8.85
N THR A 206 5.63 14.76 -8.43
CA THR A 206 6.53 14.02 -9.33
C THR A 206 5.80 12.86 -10.01
N ALA A 207 4.99 12.10 -9.27
CA ALA A 207 4.20 11.00 -9.80
C ALA A 207 3.20 11.47 -10.85
N PHE A 208 2.46 12.56 -10.58
CA PHE A 208 1.51 13.13 -11.54
C PHE A 208 2.21 13.71 -12.78
N GLN A 209 3.36 14.35 -12.63
CA GLN A 209 4.13 14.85 -13.77
C GLN A 209 4.61 13.70 -14.65
N ALA A 210 5.21 12.66 -14.06
CA ALA A 210 5.64 11.48 -14.80
C ALA A 210 4.45 10.78 -15.47
N GLY A 211 3.37 10.58 -14.72
CA GLY A 211 2.14 9.98 -15.23
C GLY A 211 1.51 10.77 -16.37
N PHE A 212 1.50 12.11 -16.29
CA PHE A 212 1.01 12.97 -17.36
C PHE A 212 1.85 12.83 -18.62
N MET A 213 3.18 12.82 -18.50
CA MET A 213 4.07 12.63 -19.67
C MET A 213 3.81 11.30 -20.37
N VAL A 214 3.57 10.24 -19.58
CA VAL A 214 3.23 8.93 -20.14
C VAL A 214 1.83 8.94 -20.76
N PHE A 215 0.89 9.67 -20.18
CA PHE A 215 -0.51 9.71 -20.64
C PHE A 215 -0.70 10.43 -21.98
N VAL A 216 0.07 11.50 -22.25
CA VAL A 216 -0.07 12.36 -23.44
C VAL A 216 -0.08 11.60 -24.76
N PRO A 217 0.89 10.71 -25.08
CA PRO A 217 0.90 9.99 -26.36
C PRO A 217 -0.34 9.10 -26.54
N PHE A 218 -0.83 8.49 -25.48
CA PHE A 218 -2.03 7.67 -25.53
C PHE A 218 -3.32 8.49 -25.71
N LEU A 219 -3.36 9.69 -25.12
CA LEU A 219 -4.46 10.62 -25.31
C LEU A 219 -4.54 11.12 -26.76
N ILE A 220 -3.40 11.34 -27.42
CA ILE A 220 -3.36 11.70 -28.84
C ILE A 220 -3.96 10.58 -29.68
N ILE A 221 -3.63 9.32 -29.41
CA ILE A 221 -4.24 8.17 -30.11
C ILE A 221 -5.76 8.15 -29.91
N ASP A 222 -6.25 8.34 -28.68
CA ASP A 222 -7.68 8.39 -28.43
C ASP A 222 -8.37 9.49 -29.22
N LEU A 223 -7.77 10.67 -29.30
CA LEU A 223 -8.32 11.81 -30.04
C LEU A 223 -8.38 11.54 -31.55
N ILE A 224 -7.31 10.97 -32.12
CA ILE A 224 -7.26 10.63 -33.54
C ILE A 224 -8.33 9.58 -33.87
N VAL A 225 -8.39 8.49 -33.11
CA VAL A 225 -9.38 7.42 -33.31
C VAL A 225 -10.81 7.95 -33.16
N ALA A 226 -11.06 8.77 -32.14
CA ALA A 226 -12.36 9.38 -31.96
C ALA A 226 -12.76 10.29 -33.14
N SER A 227 -11.84 11.11 -33.63
CA SER A 227 -12.08 11.99 -34.78
C SER A 227 -12.40 11.21 -36.06
N VAL A 228 -11.70 10.11 -36.32
CA VAL A 228 -11.94 9.24 -37.49
C VAL A 228 -13.31 8.56 -37.36
N LEU A 229 -13.63 7.97 -36.23
CA LEU A 229 -14.92 7.31 -36.01
C LEU A 229 -16.11 8.28 -36.16
N MET A 230 -15.98 9.50 -35.62
CA MET A 230 -17.00 10.54 -35.76
C MET A 230 -17.17 10.97 -37.22
N SER A 231 -16.09 11.12 -37.99
CA SER A 231 -16.15 11.50 -39.39
C SER A 231 -16.82 10.41 -40.26
N MET A 232 -16.72 9.15 -39.86
CA MET A 232 -17.41 8.01 -40.50
C MET A 232 -18.88 7.82 -40.04
N GLY A 233 -19.35 8.69 -39.14
CA GLY A 233 -20.74 8.57 -38.62
C GLY A 233 -20.93 7.45 -37.57
N MET A 234 -19.85 6.84 -37.09
CA MET A 234 -19.89 5.68 -36.18
C MET A 234 -19.98 6.13 -34.70
N MET A 235 -21.02 6.94 -34.37
CA MET A 235 -21.18 7.52 -33.03
C MET A 235 -21.46 6.49 -31.91
N MET A 236 -21.96 5.28 -32.25
CA MET A 236 -22.28 4.27 -31.24
C MET A 236 -21.10 3.39 -30.83
N LEU A 237 -19.98 3.44 -31.54
CA LEU A 237 -18.78 2.69 -31.15
C LEU A 237 -17.96 3.47 -30.12
N SER A 238 -17.54 2.77 -29.05
CA SER A 238 -16.65 3.36 -28.05
C SER A 238 -15.25 3.58 -28.65
N PRO A 239 -14.78 4.84 -28.78
CA PRO A 239 -13.44 5.12 -29.32
C PRO A 239 -12.31 4.45 -28.52
N VAL A 240 -12.49 4.30 -27.22
CA VAL A 240 -11.49 3.69 -26.31
C VAL A 240 -11.22 2.22 -26.67
N LEU A 241 -12.27 1.45 -27.05
CA LEU A 241 -12.10 0.04 -27.44
C LEU A 241 -11.37 -0.09 -28.77
N VAL A 242 -11.65 0.81 -29.72
CA VAL A 242 -10.97 0.83 -31.03
C VAL A 242 -9.53 1.32 -30.91
N ALA A 243 -9.24 2.24 -29.99
CA ALA A 243 -7.92 2.78 -29.75
C ALA A 243 -6.97 1.79 -29.05
N LEU A 244 -7.52 0.80 -28.29
CA LEU A 244 -6.74 -0.11 -27.47
C LEU A 244 -5.63 -0.86 -28.22
N PRO A 245 -5.87 -1.49 -29.39
CA PRO A 245 -4.81 -2.14 -30.16
C PRO A 245 -3.67 -1.19 -30.53
N PHE A 246 -3.99 0.04 -30.94
CA PHE A 246 -2.99 1.05 -31.32
C PHE A 246 -2.16 1.50 -30.13
N LYS A 247 -2.78 1.64 -28.94
CA LYS A 247 -2.08 1.95 -27.71
C LYS A 247 -1.12 0.86 -27.30
N LEU A 248 -1.55 -0.40 -27.35
CA LEU A 248 -0.68 -1.53 -27.04
C LEU A 248 0.49 -1.64 -28.03
N MET A 249 0.21 -1.43 -29.32
CA MET A 249 1.27 -1.43 -30.33
C MET A 249 2.30 -0.31 -30.07
N LEU A 250 1.84 0.91 -29.79
CA LEU A 250 2.74 2.03 -29.44
C LEU A 250 3.58 1.69 -28.19
N PHE A 251 2.96 1.14 -27.15
CA PHE A 251 3.64 0.78 -25.90
C PHE A 251 4.74 -0.24 -26.11
N VAL A 252 4.48 -1.27 -26.93
CA VAL A 252 5.49 -2.30 -27.27
C VAL A 252 6.60 -1.72 -28.17
N LEU A 253 6.25 -0.90 -29.17
CA LEU A 253 7.23 -0.31 -30.08
C LEU A 253 8.14 0.70 -29.38
N ALA A 254 7.62 1.41 -28.37
CA ALA A 254 8.38 2.38 -27.59
C ALA A 254 9.18 1.75 -26.44
N ASP A 255 9.18 0.41 -26.31
CA ASP A 255 9.80 -0.31 -25.20
C ASP A 255 9.35 0.27 -23.84
N GLY A 256 8.05 0.39 -23.67
CA GLY A 256 7.41 1.09 -22.54
C GLY A 256 7.56 0.40 -21.17
N TRP A 257 8.30 -0.69 -21.10
CA TRP A 257 8.61 -1.42 -19.85
C TRP A 257 9.88 -0.84 -19.23
#